data_cfa7f564c0b46261403d485a88b3e450
#
_entry.id   cfa7f564c0b46261403d485a88b3e450
#
_cell.length_a   1.000
_cell.length_b   1.000
_cell.length_c   1.000
_cell.angle_alpha   90.00
_cell.angle_beta   90.00
_cell.angle_gamma   90.00
#
_symmetry.space_group_name_H-M   'P 1'
#
loop_
_entity.id
_entity.type
_entity.pdbx_description
1 polymer ?
#
loop_
_entity_poly.entity_id
_entity_poly.type
_entity_poly.pdbx_seq_one_letter_code
_entity_poly.pdbx_strand_id
1 'polypeptide(L)'
;MQEMGLFRVTGRLTGPAGISADVELLVDTGATLLVVPAALTARLGLVARRTQAVLIAGGQRASWPVAEVRLALDVGEVTTPCFIAPSGPALLGAVALESLFLAVDPVAKRLVPVEGFALAATSR
;
A
#
# COMPACT_ATOMS: atom_id res chain seq x y z
N MET A 1 -14.00 15.07 8.53
CA MET A 1 -13.67 14.15 8.78
C MET A 1 -12.50 14.10 9.48
N GLN A 2 -12.23 13.15 9.90
CA GLN A 2 -11.30 13.13 10.64
C GLN A 2 -10.19 12.54 10.14
N GLU A 3 -9.11 12.89 10.40
CA GLU A 3 -7.92 12.29 10.00
C GLU A 3 -7.26 11.62 11.14
N MET A 4 -8.05 11.24 12.13
CA MET A 4 -7.50 10.62 13.22
C MET A 4 -6.83 9.37 12.86
N GLY A 5 -5.63 9.15 13.29
CA GLY A 5 -4.85 7.96 13.01
C GLY A 5 -4.06 8.00 11.71
N LEU A 6 -4.33 8.97 10.83
CA LEU A 6 -3.57 9.05 9.59
C LEU A 6 -2.26 9.78 9.80
N PHE A 7 -1.22 9.31 9.16
CA PHE A 7 0.11 9.92 9.20
C PHE A 7 0.87 9.44 7.97
N ARG A 8 2.04 10.03 7.72
CA ARG A 8 2.82 9.70 6.54
C ARG A 8 4.12 9.05 6.93
N VAL A 9 4.57 8.14 6.08
CA VAL A 9 5.90 7.56 6.18
C VAL A 9 6.55 7.66 4.81
N THR A 10 7.87 7.72 4.77
CA THR A 10 8.59 7.72 3.51
C THR A 10 8.97 6.29 3.18
N GLY A 11 8.69 5.88 1.96
CA GLY A 11 9.11 4.59 1.45
C GLY A 11 9.74 4.75 0.08
N ARG A 12 10.35 3.68 -0.41
CA ARG A 12 10.90 3.67 -1.76
C ARG A 12 10.11 2.67 -2.58
N LEU A 13 9.61 3.12 -3.72
CA LEU A 13 8.94 2.25 -4.67
C LEU A 13 9.86 2.02 -5.85
N THR A 14 9.96 0.76 -6.28
CA THR A 14 10.82 0.38 -7.39
C THR A 14 10.00 -0.43 -8.39
N GLY A 15 10.06 -0.04 -9.64
CA GLY A 15 9.37 -0.73 -10.72
C GLY A 15 10.19 -1.88 -11.30
N PRO A 16 9.64 -2.59 -12.28
CA PRO A 16 10.26 -3.81 -12.81
C PRO A 16 11.59 -3.57 -13.54
N ALA A 17 11.82 -2.36 -14.02
CA ALA A 17 13.08 -2.04 -14.69
C ALA A 17 14.12 -1.48 -13.74
N GLY A 18 13.83 -1.43 -12.44
CA GLY A 18 14.77 -0.94 -11.44
C GLY A 18 14.71 0.56 -11.20
N ILE A 19 13.73 1.25 -11.80
CA ILE A 19 13.56 2.67 -11.55
C ILE A 19 12.87 2.86 -10.22
N SER A 20 13.44 3.69 -9.36
CA SER A 20 12.95 3.89 -8.00
C SER A 20 12.57 5.34 -7.76
N ALA A 21 11.72 5.56 -6.78
CA ALA A 21 11.40 6.89 -6.29
C ALA A 21 11.13 6.81 -4.79
N ASP A 22 11.58 7.80 -4.06
CA ASP A 22 11.19 7.96 -2.66
C ASP A 22 9.85 8.67 -2.64
N VAL A 23 8.92 8.16 -1.87
CA VAL A 23 7.54 8.59 -1.89
C VAL A 23 7.02 8.73 -0.48
N GLU A 24 6.29 9.82 -0.23
CA GLU A 24 5.54 9.91 1.00
C GLU A 24 4.28 9.11 0.85
N LEU A 25 4.05 8.22 1.78
CA LEU A 25 2.89 7.34 1.79
C LEU A 25 2.00 7.71 2.96
N LEU A 26 0.74 7.98 2.68
CA LEU A 26 -0.25 8.20 3.72
C LEU A 26 -0.70 6.83 4.22
N VAL A 27 -0.51 6.56 5.50
CA VAL A 27 -0.90 5.28 6.08
C VAL A 27 -2.41 5.24 6.20
N ASP A 28 -3.04 4.27 5.54
CA ASP A 28 -4.50 4.20 5.48
C ASP A 28 -4.94 2.74 5.46
N THR A 29 -5.27 2.20 6.63
CA THR A 29 -5.69 0.81 6.73
C THR A 29 -7.07 0.55 6.12
N GLY A 30 -7.79 1.61 5.75
CA GLY A 30 -9.03 1.46 4.99
C GLY A 30 -8.80 1.13 3.53
N ALA A 31 -7.59 1.33 3.01
CA ALA A 31 -7.25 0.92 1.65
C ALA A 31 -6.80 -0.54 1.68
N THR A 32 -7.31 -1.37 0.78
CA THR A 32 -6.94 -2.78 0.73
C THR A 32 -5.49 -2.95 0.32
N LEU A 33 -5.09 -2.31 -0.77
CA LEU A 33 -3.75 -2.43 -1.32
C LEU A 33 -3.01 -1.11 -1.18
N LEU A 34 -1.72 -1.16 -1.38
CA LEU A 34 -0.95 0.05 -1.67
C LEU A 34 -1.61 0.76 -2.85
N VAL A 35 -1.73 2.07 -2.80
CA VAL A 35 -2.32 2.85 -3.89
C VAL A 35 -1.25 3.78 -4.44
N VAL A 36 -1.03 3.73 -5.75
CA VAL A 36 0.00 4.52 -6.41
C VAL A 36 -0.67 5.37 -7.48
N PRO A 37 -0.49 6.68 -7.48
CA PRO A 37 -1.12 7.51 -8.51
C PRO A 37 -0.50 7.27 -9.88
N ALA A 38 -1.32 7.44 -10.92
CA ALA A 38 -0.95 7.08 -12.29
C ALA A 38 0.32 7.77 -12.77
N ALA A 39 0.53 9.04 -12.41
CA ALA A 39 1.73 9.75 -12.84
C ALA A 39 3.00 9.09 -12.30
N LEU A 40 2.95 8.59 -11.06
CA LEU A 40 4.09 7.92 -10.47
C LEU A 40 4.27 6.52 -11.08
N THR A 41 3.18 5.82 -11.35
CA THR A 41 3.27 4.50 -11.98
C THR A 41 3.93 4.58 -13.35
N ALA A 42 3.63 5.63 -14.11
CA ALA A 42 4.28 5.84 -15.41
C ALA A 42 5.78 6.04 -15.25
N ARG A 43 6.19 6.83 -14.26
CA ARG A 43 7.62 7.06 -14.03
C ARG A 43 8.35 5.79 -13.65
N LEU A 44 7.70 4.94 -12.85
CA LEU A 44 8.31 3.70 -12.37
C LEU A 44 8.20 2.56 -13.36
N GLY A 45 7.42 2.73 -14.42
CA GLY A 45 7.24 1.68 -15.41
C GLY A 45 6.42 0.52 -14.91
N LEU A 46 5.45 0.76 -14.03
CA LEU A 46 4.61 -0.32 -13.53
C LEU A 46 3.68 -0.81 -14.64
N VAL A 47 3.45 -2.12 -14.66
CA VAL A 47 2.66 -2.75 -15.70
C VAL A 47 1.37 -3.26 -15.10
N ALA A 48 0.25 -2.74 -15.58
CA ALA A 48 -1.05 -3.21 -15.12
C ALA A 48 -1.28 -4.65 -15.57
N ARG A 49 -1.70 -5.49 -14.64
CA ARG A 49 -1.92 -6.91 -14.91
C ARG A 49 -3.39 -7.24 -15.05
N ARG A 50 -4.24 -6.49 -14.41
CA ARG A 50 -5.68 -6.70 -14.42
C ARG A 50 -6.34 -5.45 -13.88
N THR A 51 -7.65 -5.41 -13.88
CA THR A 51 -8.42 -4.35 -13.23
C THR A 51 -9.23 -4.96 -12.11
N GLN A 52 -9.58 -4.15 -11.15
CA GLN A 52 -10.34 -4.57 -9.99
C GLN A 52 -11.36 -3.51 -9.64
N ALA A 53 -12.57 -3.93 -9.29
CA ALA A 53 -13.58 -3.03 -8.78
C ALA A 53 -13.14 -2.51 -7.42
N VAL A 54 -13.27 -1.21 -7.20
CA VAL A 54 -12.83 -0.53 -6.00
C VAL A 54 -13.95 0.35 -5.50
N LEU A 55 -14.18 0.31 -4.21
CA LEU A 55 -15.09 1.26 -3.57
C LEU A 55 -14.24 2.40 -3.02
N ILE A 56 -14.41 3.58 -3.56
CA ILE A 56 -13.60 4.72 -3.15
C ILE A 56 -14.34 5.55 -2.12
N ALA A 57 -13.61 6.47 -1.50
CA ALA A 57 -14.19 7.34 -0.48
C ALA A 57 -15.42 8.03 -1.05
N GLY A 58 -16.47 8.12 -0.27
CA GLY A 58 -17.73 8.69 -0.74
C GLY A 58 -18.71 7.66 -1.26
N GLY A 59 -18.30 6.38 -1.32
CA GLY A 59 -19.20 5.30 -1.70
C GLY A 59 -19.33 5.03 -3.17
N GLN A 60 -18.54 5.71 -4.00
CA GLN A 60 -18.59 5.48 -5.44
C GLN A 60 -17.77 4.28 -5.81
N ARG A 61 -18.16 3.60 -6.88
CA ARG A 61 -17.40 2.48 -7.39
C ARG A 61 -16.58 2.91 -8.58
N ALA A 62 -15.40 2.34 -8.70
CA ALA A 62 -14.50 2.57 -9.80
C ALA A 62 -13.86 1.25 -10.18
N SER A 63 -13.17 1.23 -11.31
CA SER A 63 -12.40 0.06 -11.72
C SER A 63 -10.97 0.55 -11.94
N TRP A 64 -10.06 0.06 -11.12
CA TRP A 64 -8.67 0.51 -11.18
C TRP A 64 -7.75 -0.62 -11.60
N PRO A 65 -6.69 -0.30 -12.34
CA PRO A 65 -5.69 -1.31 -12.66
C PRO A 65 -4.95 -1.77 -11.41
N VAL A 66 -4.48 -3.01 -11.45
CA VAL A 66 -3.64 -3.59 -10.40
C VAL A 66 -2.29 -3.96 -11.02
N ALA A 67 -1.23 -3.57 -10.34
CA ALA A 67 0.13 -3.89 -10.73
C ALA A 67 0.89 -4.41 -9.53
N GLU A 68 2.14 -4.78 -9.71
CA GLU A 68 3.03 -5.13 -8.62
C GLU A 68 4.16 -4.13 -8.55
N VAL A 69 4.61 -3.85 -7.36
CA VAL A 69 5.70 -2.91 -7.13
C VAL A 69 6.51 -3.37 -5.93
N ARG A 70 7.79 -3.03 -5.91
CA ARG A 70 8.62 -3.30 -4.76
C ARG A 70 8.53 -2.13 -3.83
N LEU A 71 8.21 -2.40 -2.58
CA LEU A 71 8.08 -1.38 -1.54
C LEU A 71 9.15 -1.63 -0.50
N ALA A 72 9.95 -0.60 -0.21
CA ALA A 72 10.93 -0.65 0.87
C ALA A 72 10.60 0.40 1.91
N LEU A 73 10.51 -0.03 3.15
CA LEU A 73 10.41 0.84 4.32
C LEU A 73 11.65 0.57 5.18
N ASP A 74 11.80 1.31 6.28
CA ASP A 74 12.96 1.12 7.16
C ASP A 74 13.12 -0.32 7.64
N VAL A 75 12.01 -1.00 7.85
CA VAL A 75 12.01 -2.34 8.44
C VAL A 75 12.19 -3.44 7.42
N GLY A 76 12.11 -3.17 6.13
CA GLY A 76 12.28 -4.21 5.12
C GLY A 76 11.62 -3.89 3.81
N GLU A 77 11.69 -4.85 2.90
CA GLU A 77 11.15 -4.71 1.55
C GLU A 77 10.21 -5.85 1.24
N VAL A 78 9.26 -5.56 0.37
CA VAL A 78 8.32 -6.58 -0.10
C VAL A 78 7.86 -6.22 -1.52
N THR A 79 7.59 -7.24 -2.34
CA THR A 79 6.85 -7.03 -3.59
C THR A 79 5.38 -7.16 -3.26
N THR A 80 4.59 -6.16 -3.59
CA THR A 80 3.19 -6.12 -3.20
C THR A 80 2.32 -5.67 -4.36
N PRO A 81 1.09 -6.18 -4.44
CA PRO A 81 0.15 -5.63 -5.40
C PRO A 81 -0.21 -4.20 -5.01
N CYS A 82 -0.53 -3.41 -6.00
CA CYS A 82 -0.96 -2.03 -5.79
C CYS A 82 -2.08 -1.68 -6.75
N PHE A 83 -2.97 -0.79 -6.32
CA PHE A 83 -3.91 -0.16 -7.23
C PHE A 83 -3.22 1.03 -7.90
N ILE A 84 -3.57 1.27 -9.14
CA ILE A 84 -3.16 2.49 -9.85
C ILE A 84 -4.36 3.43 -9.83
N ALA A 85 -4.28 4.50 -9.05
CA ALA A 85 -5.35 5.48 -8.96
C ALA A 85 -5.15 6.58 -9.99
N PRO A 86 -6.22 7.17 -10.52
CA PRO A 86 -6.07 8.24 -11.52
C PRO A 86 -5.31 9.45 -10.99
N SER A 87 -5.46 9.74 -9.70
CA SER A 87 -4.81 10.89 -9.07
C SER A 87 -4.86 10.69 -7.57
N GLY A 88 -4.34 11.65 -6.84
CA GLY A 88 -4.37 11.64 -5.38
C GLY A 88 -3.07 11.17 -4.76
N PRO A 89 -3.05 11.03 -3.44
CA PRO A 89 -1.83 10.66 -2.74
C PRO A 89 -1.56 9.17 -2.88
N ALA A 90 -0.30 8.78 -2.66
CA ALA A 90 0.03 7.39 -2.49
C ALA A 90 -0.42 6.95 -1.10
N LEU A 91 -1.05 5.77 -1.02
CA LEU A 91 -1.60 5.25 0.23
C LEU A 91 -0.92 3.94 0.58
N LEU A 92 -0.58 3.78 1.86
CA LEU A 92 -0.03 2.53 2.36
C LEU A 92 -1.17 1.75 2.99
N GLY A 93 -1.67 0.76 2.27
CA GLY A 93 -2.86 0.01 2.66
C GLY A 93 -2.57 -1.25 3.43
N ALA A 94 -3.63 -1.99 3.73
CA ALA A 94 -3.59 -3.11 4.67
C ALA A 94 -2.70 -4.26 4.20
N VAL A 95 -2.81 -4.65 2.94
CA VAL A 95 -2.05 -5.82 2.46
C VAL A 95 -0.55 -5.56 2.51
N ALA A 96 -0.10 -4.36 2.14
CA ALA A 96 1.31 -4.03 2.20
C ALA A 96 1.81 -4.03 3.64
N LEU A 97 1.03 -3.49 4.57
CA LEU A 97 1.40 -3.51 5.98
C LEU A 97 1.50 -4.93 6.52
N GLU A 98 0.52 -5.75 6.20
CA GLU A 98 0.53 -7.14 6.65
C GLU A 98 1.68 -7.92 6.05
N SER A 99 2.02 -7.64 4.81
CA SER A 99 3.15 -8.31 4.16
C SER A 99 4.48 -7.96 4.81
N LEU A 100 4.57 -6.80 5.44
CA LEU A 100 5.76 -6.36 6.15
C LEU A 100 5.67 -6.63 7.66
N PHE A 101 4.60 -7.28 8.10
CA PHE A 101 4.33 -7.59 9.51
C PHE A 101 4.37 -6.32 10.35
N LEU A 102 3.61 -5.32 9.90
CA LEU A 102 3.49 -4.04 10.58
C LEU A 102 2.03 -3.78 10.92
N ALA A 103 1.81 -3.13 12.04
CA ALA A 103 0.51 -2.61 12.42
C ALA A 103 0.63 -1.12 12.70
N VAL A 104 -0.50 -0.45 12.75
CA VAL A 104 -0.56 0.97 13.03
C VAL A 104 -0.80 1.17 14.52
N ASP A 105 0.03 2.02 15.12
CA ASP A 105 -0.25 2.57 16.45
C ASP A 105 -0.90 3.93 16.22
N PRO A 106 -2.23 4.03 16.36
CA PRO A 106 -2.90 5.29 16.00
C PRO A 106 -2.65 6.41 16.99
N VAL A 107 -2.26 6.09 18.21
CA VAL A 107 -1.98 7.10 19.21
C VAL A 107 -0.62 7.72 18.97
N ALA A 108 0.41 6.90 18.81
CA ALA A 108 1.75 7.40 18.53
C ALA A 108 1.95 7.79 17.08
N LYS A 109 1.01 7.43 16.21
CA LYS A 109 1.06 7.70 14.77
C LYS A 109 2.32 7.16 14.15
N ARG A 110 2.54 5.87 14.36
CA ARG A 110 3.70 5.19 13.82
C ARG A 110 3.36 3.73 13.53
N LEU A 111 4.23 3.10 12.76
CA LEU A 111 4.13 1.68 12.46
C LEU A 111 4.92 0.90 13.50
N VAL A 112 4.38 -0.24 13.93
CA VAL A 112 5.03 -1.11 14.91
C VAL A 112 5.08 -2.52 14.38
N PRO A 113 6.13 -3.29 14.69
CA PRO A 113 6.23 -4.68 14.25
C PRO A 113 5.20 -5.55 14.96
N VAL A 114 4.72 -6.56 14.26
CA VAL A 114 3.83 -7.57 14.83
C VAL A 114 4.28 -8.94 14.39
N GLU A 115 3.85 -9.96 15.11
CA GLU A 115 4.14 -11.33 14.74
C GLU A 115 3.18 -11.80 13.66
N GLY A 116 3.64 -12.73 12.85
CA GLY A 116 2.76 -13.41 11.92
C GLY A 116 2.02 -14.56 12.59
N PHE A 117 0.93 -14.98 11.96
CA PHE A 117 0.16 -16.09 12.46
C PHE A 117 0.08 -17.18 11.41
N ALA A 118 0.25 -18.41 11.84
CA ALA A 118 0.11 -19.59 10.98
C ALA A 118 -0.64 -20.65 11.77
N LEU A 119 -1.85 -20.29 12.20
CA LEU A 119 -2.56 -21.10 13.18
C LEU A 119 -3.57 -22.06 12.59
N ALA A 120 -3.90 -21.91 11.33
CA ALA A 120 -4.96 -22.68 10.75
C ALA A 120 -4.70 -24.18 10.79
N ALA A 121 -3.47 -24.55 10.67
CA ALA A 121 -3.11 -25.95 10.60
C ALA A 121 -3.20 -26.66 11.92
N THR A 122 -3.43 -25.96 13.00
CA THR A 122 -3.36 -26.58 14.29
C THR A 122 -4.66 -27.04 14.79
N SER A 123 -5.62 -26.86 14.05
CA SER A 123 -6.88 -27.24 14.53
C SER A 123 -6.93 -28.68 14.64
N ARG A 124 -6.67 -29.28 15.03
CA ARG A 124 -6.69 -30.49 15.00
C ARG A 124 -6.46 -31.00 15.82
#